data_e2bd8a0bce1d8c12d2ccea113767ca26
#
_entry.id   e2bd8a0bce1d8c12d2ccea113767ca26
#
_cell.length_a   1.000
_cell.length_b   1.000
_cell.length_c   1.000
_cell.angle_alpha   90.00
_cell.angle_beta   90.00
_cell.angle_gamma   90.00
#
_symmetry.space_group_name_H-M   'P 1'
#
loop_
_entity.id
_entity.type
_entity.pdbx_description
1 polymer ?
#
loop_
_entity_poly.entity_id
_entity_poly.type
_entity_poly.pdbx_seq_one_letter_code
_entity_poly.pdbx_strand_id
1 'polypeptide(L)'
;MANYDENKKFANATPEDIEAIIDEIAKSKDPQTKIDGKIIGTLVEKLFKGECAIRDILGLDDKQMNGLYAMGYNFYQGGKYDDALKTFRALCLFDQLEPKHWLGLGATLQMMKKYEEAANAYGFAAVMDCHDPRPSFHAAECYIALNDREKAEAALNSVVVLCEPTPENKPFIDKANAILELMKGK
;
A
#
# COMPACT_ATOMS: atom_id res chain seq x y z
N MET A 1 -22.67 9.37 -14.97
CA MET A 1 -22.73 9.31 -13.49
C MET A 1 -22.93 7.85 -13.12
N ALA A 2 -21.88 7.09 -13.00
CA ALA A 2 -21.93 5.69 -12.57
C ALA A 2 -22.02 5.67 -11.04
N ASN A 3 -22.95 4.91 -10.53
CA ASN A 3 -23.39 4.88 -9.14
C ASN A 3 -22.26 4.49 -8.18
N TYR A 4 -22.00 5.35 -7.22
CA TYR A 4 -21.07 5.18 -6.11
C TYR A 4 -21.43 4.02 -5.16
N ASP A 5 -22.55 3.36 -5.38
CA ASP A 5 -23.08 2.28 -4.52
C ASP A 5 -22.60 0.87 -4.92
N GLU A 6 -22.08 0.69 -6.14
CA GLU A 6 -21.55 -0.62 -6.55
C GLU A 6 -20.22 -0.98 -5.87
N ASN A 7 -19.40 0.02 -5.51
CA ASN A 7 -18.13 -0.21 -4.82
C ASN A 7 -18.27 -0.72 -3.38
N LYS A 8 -19.44 -0.55 -2.74
CA LYS A 8 -19.70 -1.11 -1.41
C LYS A 8 -19.97 -2.62 -1.43
N LYS A 9 -20.39 -3.16 -2.56
CA LYS A 9 -20.65 -4.60 -2.71
C LYS A 9 -19.37 -5.44 -2.68
N PHE A 10 -18.26 -4.88 -3.15
CA PHE A 10 -16.97 -5.59 -3.20
C PHE A 10 -16.15 -5.50 -1.92
N ALA A 11 -16.39 -4.52 -1.06
CA ALA A 11 -15.64 -4.33 0.19
C ALA A 11 -15.89 -5.41 1.25
N ASN A 12 -17.00 -6.18 1.11
CA ASN A 12 -17.39 -7.25 2.03
C ASN A 12 -17.79 -8.54 1.26
N ALA A 13 -17.32 -8.72 0.02
CA ALA A 13 -17.65 -9.89 -0.78
C ALA A 13 -17.05 -11.15 -0.13
N THR A 14 -17.88 -12.15 0.08
CA THR A 14 -17.45 -13.48 0.53
C THR A 14 -16.85 -14.26 -0.64
N PRO A 15 -16.09 -15.34 -0.39
CA PRO A 15 -15.63 -16.24 -1.45
C PRO A 15 -16.77 -16.75 -2.34
N GLU A 16 -17.96 -17.01 -1.75
CA GLU A 16 -19.15 -17.45 -2.47
C GLU A 16 -19.71 -16.35 -3.39
N ASP A 17 -19.67 -15.09 -2.96
CA ASP A 17 -20.11 -13.95 -3.81
C ASP A 17 -19.18 -13.80 -5.02
N ILE A 18 -17.89 -14.07 -4.84
CA ILE A 18 -16.90 -13.99 -5.92
C ILE A 18 -17.07 -15.16 -6.89
N GLU A 19 -17.34 -16.37 -6.41
CA GLU A 19 -17.68 -17.52 -7.26
C GLU A 19 -18.93 -17.23 -8.12
N ALA A 20 -19.95 -16.62 -7.54
CA ALA A 20 -21.16 -16.23 -8.27
C ALA A 20 -20.86 -15.23 -9.40
N ILE A 21 -20.01 -14.24 -9.15
CA ILE A 21 -19.58 -13.25 -10.15
C ILE A 21 -18.75 -13.91 -11.25
N ILE A 22 -17.84 -14.82 -10.90
CA ILE A 22 -17.03 -15.59 -11.86
C ILE A 22 -17.93 -16.44 -12.76
N ASP A 23 -18.94 -17.08 -12.19
CA ASP A 23 -19.93 -17.86 -12.92
C ASP A 23 -20.78 -17.01 -13.89
N GLU A 24 -21.11 -15.78 -13.50
CA GLU A 24 -21.84 -14.83 -14.33
C GLU A 24 -20.96 -14.35 -15.51
N ILE A 25 -19.69 -14.04 -15.27
CA ILE A 25 -18.72 -13.67 -16.32
C ILE A 25 -18.46 -14.87 -17.26
N ALA A 26 -18.35 -16.08 -16.74
CA ALA A 26 -18.13 -17.30 -17.53
C ALA A 26 -19.32 -17.65 -18.44
N LYS A 27 -20.54 -17.24 -18.06
CA LYS A 27 -21.78 -17.40 -18.85
C LYS A 27 -22.00 -16.27 -19.86
N SER A 28 -21.19 -15.21 -19.84
CA SER A 28 -21.27 -14.11 -20.81
C SER A 28 -21.03 -14.60 -22.24
N LYS A 29 -21.93 -14.18 -23.15
CA LYS A 29 -21.84 -14.54 -24.59
C LYS A 29 -20.93 -13.60 -25.38
N ASP A 30 -20.32 -12.61 -24.74
CA ASP A 30 -19.42 -11.66 -25.38
C ASP A 30 -18.05 -12.33 -25.65
N PRO A 31 -17.58 -12.41 -26.91
CA PRO A 31 -16.29 -13.01 -27.26
C PRO A 31 -15.07 -12.34 -26.61
N GLN A 32 -15.18 -11.07 -26.22
CA GLN A 32 -14.12 -10.34 -25.51
C GLN A 32 -14.08 -10.63 -24.01
N THR A 33 -15.16 -11.18 -23.45
CA THR A 33 -15.27 -11.58 -22.02
C THR A 33 -15.11 -13.08 -21.79
N LYS A 34 -14.81 -13.87 -22.83
CA LYS A 34 -14.52 -15.32 -22.70
C LYS A 34 -13.16 -15.57 -22.09
N ILE A 35 -13.00 -15.17 -20.85
CA ILE A 35 -11.93 -15.69 -20.01
C ILE A 35 -12.42 -17.03 -19.47
N ASP A 36 -11.60 -18.07 -19.61
CA ASP A 36 -11.94 -19.42 -19.12
C ASP A 36 -12.20 -19.31 -17.60
N GLY A 37 -13.44 -19.52 -17.18
CA GLY A 37 -13.88 -19.37 -15.78
C GLY A 37 -13.04 -20.24 -14.82
N LYS A 38 -12.46 -21.35 -15.32
CA LYS A 38 -11.54 -22.19 -14.54
C LYS A 38 -10.21 -21.48 -14.29
N ILE A 39 -9.71 -20.71 -15.26
CA ILE A 39 -8.49 -19.90 -15.11
C ILE A 39 -8.73 -18.78 -14.10
N ILE A 40 -9.86 -18.08 -14.21
CA ILE A 40 -10.23 -17.03 -13.25
C ILE A 40 -10.35 -17.61 -11.84
N GLY A 41 -11.05 -18.72 -11.64
CA GLY A 41 -11.18 -19.36 -10.34
C GLY A 41 -9.83 -19.67 -9.71
N THR A 42 -8.90 -20.24 -10.49
CA THR A 42 -7.54 -20.53 -10.02
C THR A 42 -6.75 -19.26 -9.67
N LEU A 43 -6.90 -18.20 -10.46
CA LEU A 43 -6.22 -16.91 -10.22
C LEU A 43 -6.75 -16.21 -8.98
N VAL A 44 -8.07 -16.21 -8.80
CA VAL A 44 -8.72 -15.66 -7.60
C VAL A 44 -8.29 -16.45 -6.35
N GLU A 45 -8.26 -17.79 -6.41
CA GLU A 45 -7.78 -18.61 -5.30
C GLU A 45 -6.32 -18.27 -4.94
N LYS A 46 -5.45 -18.12 -5.94
CA LYS A 46 -4.05 -17.71 -5.74
C LYS A 46 -3.93 -16.31 -5.15
N LEU A 47 -4.77 -15.38 -5.60
CA LEU A 47 -4.81 -14.01 -5.05
C LEU A 47 -5.17 -14.02 -3.56
N PHE A 48 -6.19 -14.80 -3.16
CA PHE A 48 -6.57 -14.94 -1.75
C PHE A 48 -5.52 -15.64 -0.89
N LYS A 49 -4.73 -16.54 -1.48
CA LYS A 49 -3.59 -17.19 -0.80
C LYS A 49 -2.35 -16.29 -0.76
N GLY A 50 -2.36 -15.13 -1.40
CA GLY A 50 -1.20 -14.25 -1.53
C GLY A 50 -0.10 -14.82 -2.45
N GLU A 51 -0.44 -15.78 -3.33
CA GLU A 51 0.49 -16.42 -4.26
C GLU A 51 0.65 -15.65 -5.58
N CYS A 52 -0.23 -14.68 -5.87
CA CYS A 52 -0.14 -13.78 -7.02
C CYS A 52 -0.75 -12.42 -6.70
N ALA A 53 -0.39 -11.42 -7.50
CA ALA A 53 -0.97 -10.08 -7.45
C ALA A 53 -1.93 -9.87 -8.63
N ILE A 54 -2.75 -8.82 -8.55
CA ILE A 54 -3.67 -8.45 -9.65
C ILE A 54 -2.90 -8.15 -10.93
N ARG A 55 -1.68 -7.59 -10.82
CA ARG A 55 -0.80 -7.35 -11.96
C ARG A 55 -0.54 -8.61 -12.79
N ASP A 56 -0.39 -9.77 -12.12
CA ASP A 56 -0.11 -11.04 -12.79
C ASP A 56 -1.32 -11.51 -13.60
N ILE A 57 -2.53 -11.29 -13.06
CA ILE A 57 -3.80 -11.58 -13.74
C ILE A 57 -3.97 -10.69 -14.99
N LEU A 58 -3.58 -9.41 -14.88
CA LEU A 58 -3.67 -8.44 -15.96
C LEU A 58 -2.50 -8.53 -16.96
N GLY A 59 -1.49 -9.38 -16.69
CA GLY A 59 -0.29 -9.52 -17.52
C GLY A 59 0.60 -8.26 -17.53
N LEU A 60 0.57 -7.47 -16.45
CA LEU A 60 1.41 -6.28 -16.31
C LEU A 60 2.83 -6.69 -15.94
N ASP A 61 3.77 -6.36 -16.82
CA ASP A 61 5.19 -6.62 -16.59
C ASP A 61 5.85 -5.58 -15.68
N ASP A 62 7.07 -5.86 -15.22
CA ASP A 62 7.82 -4.98 -14.34
C ASP A 62 8.11 -3.61 -14.99
N LYS A 63 8.26 -3.55 -16.31
CA LYS A 63 8.50 -2.30 -17.03
C LYS A 63 7.28 -1.40 -16.98
N GLN A 64 6.08 -1.97 -17.14
CA GLN A 64 4.81 -1.25 -17.04
C GLN A 64 4.57 -0.76 -15.62
N MET A 65 4.80 -1.62 -14.61
CA MET A 65 4.67 -1.27 -13.21
C MET A 65 5.66 -0.18 -12.79
N ASN A 66 6.91 -0.28 -13.21
CA ASN A 66 7.92 0.74 -12.96
C ASN A 66 7.61 2.07 -13.69
N GLY A 67 7.05 2.00 -14.90
CA GLY A 67 6.57 3.19 -15.62
C GLY A 67 5.44 3.91 -14.86
N LEU A 68 4.49 3.15 -14.33
CA LEU A 68 3.40 3.69 -13.52
C LEU A 68 3.92 4.27 -12.20
N TYR A 69 4.90 3.61 -11.56
CA TYR A 69 5.56 4.13 -10.36
C TYR A 69 6.27 5.45 -10.64
N ALA A 70 7.05 5.53 -11.72
CA ALA A 70 7.74 6.74 -12.12
C ALA A 70 6.77 7.90 -12.39
N MET A 71 5.61 7.61 -12.99
CA MET A 71 4.55 8.60 -13.19
C MET A 71 4.01 9.12 -11.86
N GLY A 72 3.68 8.24 -10.92
CA GLY A 72 3.22 8.60 -9.57
C GLY A 72 4.25 9.45 -8.82
N TYR A 73 5.52 9.06 -8.91
CA TYR A 73 6.62 9.79 -8.30
C TYR A 73 6.79 11.20 -8.92
N ASN A 74 6.67 11.33 -10.24
CA ASN A 74 6.71 12.62 -10.92
C ASN A 74 5.55 13.54 -10.51
N PHE A 75 4.34 13.00 -10.34
CA PHE A 75 3.21 13.76 -9.79
C PHE A 75 3.48 14.23 -8.37
N TYR A 76 4.02 13.34 -7.52
CA TYR A 76 4.40 13.68 -6.14
C TYR A 76 5.44 14.80 -6.11
N GLN A 77 6.53 14.69 -6.86
CA GLN A 77 7.58 15.71 -6.95
C GLN A 77 7.06 17.04 -7.51
N GLY A 78 6.11 16.98 -8.44
CA GLY A 78 5.45 18.16 -9.01
C GLY A 78 4.37 18.78 -8.13
N GLY A 79 4.15 18.27 -6.90
CA GLY A 79 3.10 18.76 -5.99
C GLY A 79 1.67 18.42 -6.41
N LYS A 80 1.49 17.58 -7.44
CA LYS A 80 0.19 17.11 -7.93
C LYS A 80 -0.29 15.90 -7.10
N TYR A 81 -0.53 16.16 -5.81
CA TYR A 81 -0.78 15.07 -4.85
C TYR A 81 -2.06 14.28 -5.14
N ASP A 82 -3.11 14.88 -5.71
CA ASP A 82 -4.32 14.15 -6.10
C ASP A 82 -4.07 13.12 -7.21
N ASP A 83 -3.23 13.45 -8.20
CA ASP A 83 -2.86 12.54 -9.28
C ASP A 83 -1.86 11.48 -8.79
N ALA A 84 -0.91 11.86 -7.92
CA ALA A 84 -0.02 10.92 -7.26
C ALA A 84 -0.82 9.91 -6.40
N LEU A 85 -1.82 10.38 -5.65
CA LEU A 85 -2.68 9.54 -4.83
C LEU A 85 -3.41 8.48 -5.65
N LYS A 86 -4.02 8.88 -6.78
CA LYS A 86 -4.70 7.93 -7.69
C LYS A 86 -3.73 6.89 -8.23
N THR A 87 -2.54 7.34 -8.63
CA THR A 87 -1.51 6.47 -9.22
C THR A 87 -0.97 5.48 -8.19
N PHE A 88 -0.61 5.92 -6.98
CA PHE A 88 -0.12 5.02 -5.94
C PHE A 88 -1.20 4.07 -5.41
N ARG A 89 -2.47 4.50 -5.34
CA ARG A 89 -3.59 3.59 -5.03
C ARG A 89 -3.74 2.50 -6.08
N ALA A 90 -3.62 2.84 -7.36
CA ALA A 90 -3.65 1.84 -8.43
C ALA A 90 -2.47 0.87 -8.33
N LEU A 91 -1.26 1.36 -8.04
CA LEU A 91 -0.08 0.52 -7.82
C LEU A 91 -0.26 -0.45 -6.65
N CYS A 92 -0.77 0.02 -5.51
CA CYS A 92 -1.08 -0.83 -4.36
C CYS A 92 -2.18 -1.86 -4.66
N LEU A 93 -3.13 -1.53 -5.55
CA LEU A 93 -4.16 -2.47 -6.00
C LEU A 93 -3.57 -3.53 -6.93
N PHE A 94 -2.73 -3.14 -7.88
CA PHE A 94 -2.15 -4.05 -8.86
C PHE A 94 -1.10 -4.99 -8.24
N ASP A 95 -0.30 -4.47 -7.32
CA ASP A 95 0.74 -5.22 -6.62
C ASP A 95 0.81 -4.79 -5.15
N GLN A 96 -0.02 -5.45 -4.35
CA GLN A 96 -0.13 -5.17 -2.92
C GLN A 96 1.07 -5.63 -2.10
N LEU A 97 1.92 -6.49 -2.66
CA LEU A 97 3.08 -7.06 -1.95
C LEU A 97 4.36 -6.25 -2.18
N GLU A 98 4.34 -5.22 -2.99
CA GLU A 98 5.49 -4.36 -3.25
C GLU A 98 5.53 -3.17 -2.26
N PRO A 99 6.44 -3.16 -1.25
CA PRO A 99 6.45 -2.16 -0.18
C PRO A 99 6.63 -0.72 -0.68
N LYS A 100 7.35 -0.53 -1.79
CA LYS A 100 7.58 0.83 -2.34
C LYS A 100 6.28 1.52 -2.79
N HIS A 101 5.24 0.76 -3.18
CA HIS A 101 3.95 1.32 -3.57
C HIS A 101 3.23 1.94 -2.37
N TRP A 102 3.23 1.22 -1.26
CA TRP A 102 2.66 1.68 0.01
C TRP A 102 3.44 2.84 0.61
N LEU A 103 4.78 2.83 0.47
CA LEU A 103 5.63 3.95 0.89
C LEU A 103 5.29 5.22 0.09
N GLY A 104 5.14 5.12 -1.24
CA GLY A 104 4.74 6.23 -2.10
C GLY A 104 3.32 6.74 -1.80
N LEU A 105 2.38 5.83 -1.50
CA LEU A 105 1.03 6.18 -1.07
C LEU A 105 1.06 6.94 0.26
N GLY A 106 1.79 6.42 1.25
CA GLY A 106 1.95 7.05 2.56
C GLY A 106 2.54 8.46 2.45
N ALA A 107 3.62 8.63 1.67
CA ALA A 107 4.25 9.92 1.45
C ALA A 107 3.28 10.93 0.82
N THR A 108 2.50 10.49 -0.17
CA THR A 108 1.50 11.34 -0.82
C THR A 108 0.41 11.79 0.16
N LEU A 109 -0.12 10.87 0.96
CA LEU A 109 -1.14 11.14 1.98
C LEU A 109 -0.60 12.06 3.08
N GLN A 110 0.66 11.89 3.50
CA GLN A 110 1.33 12.75 4.48
C GLN A 110 1.44 14.20 3.97
N MET A 111 1.82 14.39 2.69
CA MET A 111 1.86 15.73 2.07
C MET A 111 0.47 16.36 1.98
N MET A 112 -0.59 15.55 1.83
CA MET A 112 -1.99 16.00 1.89
C MET A 112 -2.50 16.20 3.33
N LYS A 113 -1.67 16.02 4.35
CA LYS A 113 -2.00 16.08 5.79
C LYS A 113 -3.05 15.06 6.24
N LYS A 114 -3.22 13.98 5.49
CA LYS A 114 -4.09 12.84 5.83
C LYS A 114 -3.31 11.84 6.67
N TYR A 115 -2.89 12.26 7.85
CA TYR A 115 -1.90 11.56 8.67
C TYR A 115 -2.33 10.15 9.10
N GLU A 116 -3.61 9.93 9.38
CA GLU A 116 -4.13 8.62 9.77
C GLU A 116 -4.05 7.63 8.59
N GLU A 117 -4.53 8.04 7.40
CA GLU A 117 -4.43 7.22 6.18
C GLU A 117 -2.95 6.98 5.81
N ALA A 118 -2.08 7.99 5.98
CA ALA A 118 -0.64 7.88 5.72
C ALA A 118 0.03 6.87 6.65
N ALA A 119 -0.25 6.94 7.96
CA ALA A 119 0.29 6.00 8.94
C ALA A 119 -0.12 4.56 8.64
N ASN A 120 -1.37 4.34 8.21
CA ASN A 120 -1.84 3.02 7.79
C ASN A 120 -1.08 2.51 6.56
N ALA A 121 -0.89 3.34 5.53
CA ALA A 121 -0.12 2.97 4.34
C ALA A 121 1.34 2.64 4.68
N TYR A 122 1.98 3.44 5.50
CA TYR A 122 3.32 3.16 6.01
C TYR A 122 3.38 1.88 6.85
N GLY A 123 2.34 1.60 7.65
CA GLY A 123 2.21 0.35 8.40
C GLY A 123 2.23 -0.88 7.49
N PHE A 124 1.52 -0.85 6.36
CA PHE A 124 1.58 -1.92 5.37
C PHE A 124 2.98 -2.10 4.79
N ALA A 125 3.66 -1.00 4.42
CA ALA A 125 5.03 -1.07 3.92
C ALA A 125 6.00 -1.66 4.97
N ALA A 126 5.88 -1.25 6.24
CA ALA A 126 6.71 -1.73 7.34
C ALA A 126 6.53 -3.23 7.66
N VAL A 127 5.31 -3.76 7.48
CA VAL A 127 5.05 -5.20 7.66
C VAL A 127 5.69 -6.02 6.56
N MET A 128 5.73 -5.50 5.33
CA MET A 128 6.33 -6.22 4.19
C MET A 128 7.86 -6.16 4.20
N ASP A 129 8.43 -5.07 4.67
CA ASP A 129 9.88 -4.92 4.85
C ASP A 129 10.16 -4.24 6.20
N CYS A 130 10.29 -5.06 7.24
CA CYS A 130 10.55 -4.57 8.60
C CYS A 130 11.99 -4.11 8.83
N HIS A 131 12.90 -4.36 7.90
CA HIS A 131 14.30 -3.90 7.96
C HIS A 131 14.52 -2.54 7.29
N ASP A 132 13.56 -2.06 6.49
CA ASP A 132 13.56 -0.68 5.99
C ASP A 132 13.06 0.27 7.09
N PRO A 133 13.88 1.21 7.58
CA PRO A 133 13.47 2.14 8.64
C PRO A 133 12.47 3.20 8.17
N ARG A 134 12.40 3.48 6.87
CA ARG A 134 11.63 4.60 6.31
C ARG A 134 10.14 4.52 6.63
N PRO A 135 9.45 3.38 6.39
CA PRO A 135 8.01 3.31 6.65
C PRO A 135 7.68 3.55 8.13
N SER A 136 8.36 2.86 9.05
CA SER A 136 8.11 3.01 10.49
C SER A 136 8.45 4.41 10.98
N PHE A 137 9.52 5.02 10.47
CA PHE A 137 9.91 6.38 10.83
C PHE A 137 8.86 7.41 10.38
N HIS A 138 8.39 7.33 9.13
CA HIS A 138 7.36 8.24 8.63
C HIS A 138 5.98 8.00 9.26
N ALA A 139 5.65 6.75 9.63
CA ALA A 139 4.46 6.46 10.42
C ALA A 139 4.52 7.18 11.78
N ALA A 140 5.69 7.15 12.45
CA ALA A 140 5.89 7.87 13.70
C ALA A 140 5.70 9.39 13.54
N GLU A 141 6.22 10.00 12.46
CA GLU A 141 5.98 11.41 12.16
C GLU A 141 4.48 11.72 12.02
N CYS A 142 3.73 10.82 11.37
CA CYS A 142 2.28 10.96 11.26
C CYS A 142 1.59 10.87 12.62
N TYR A 143 1.97 9.90 13.47
CA TYR A 143 1.40 9.78 14.82
C TYR A 143 1.76 10.96 15.72
N ILE A 144 2.96 11.53 15.58
CA ILE A 144 3.33 12.78 16.27
C ILE A 144 2.41 13.92 15.82
N ALA A 145 2.13 14.05 14.52
CA ALA A 145 1.23 15.06 13.98
C ALA A 145 -0.23 14.88 14.46
N LEU A 146 -0.63 13.64 14.74
CA LEU A 146 -1.93 13.28 15.33
C LEU A 146 -1.94 13.40 16.86
N ASN A 147 -0.81 13.74 17.49
CA ASN A 147 -0.62 13.72 18.94
C ASN A 147 -0.89 12.35 19.61
N ASP A 148 -0.72 11.27 18.86
CA ASP A 148 -0.79 9.89 19.33
C ASP A 148 0.59 9.41 19.76
N ARG A 149 0.96 9.77 20.99
CA ARG A 149 2.29 9.52 21.54
C ARG A 149 2.61 8.03 21.62
N GLU A 150 1.65 7.21 22.02
CA GLU A 150 1.85 5.77 22.22
C GLU A 150 2.23 5.09 20.90
N LYS A 151 1.49 5.36 19.83
CA LYS A 151 1.79 4.80 18.51
C LYS A 151 3.08 5.38 17.92
N ALA A 152 3.37 6.65 18.17
CA ALA A 152 4.63 7.26 17.75
C ALA A 152 5.85 6.58 18.40
N GLU A 153 5.80 6.36 19.72
CA GLU A 153 6.86 5.64 20.46
C GLU A 153 7.02 4.20 19.95
N ALA A 154 5.91 3.49 19.71
CA ALA A 154 5.95 2.13 19.18
C ALA A 154 6.60 2.07 17.78
N ALA A 155 6.25 2.98 16.88
CA ALA A 155 6.82 3.04 15.54
C ALA A 155 8.31 3.41 15.55
N LEU A 156 8.74 4.36 16.40
CA LEU A 156 10.16 4.71 16.57
C LEU A 156 10.97 3.55 17.16
N ASN A 157 10.42 2.84 18.13
CA ASN A 157 11.07 1.66 18.70
C ASN A 157 11.23 0.55 17.65
N SER A 158 10.29 0.39 16.72
CA SER A 158 10.43 -0.55 15.60
C SER A 158 11.64 -0.21 14.73
N VAL A 159 11.89 1.07 14.45
CA VAL A 159 13.10 1.52 13.72
C VAL A 159 14.38 1.13 14.45
N VAL A 160 14.42 1.35 15.77
CA VAL A 160 15.65 1.11 16.56
C VAL A 160 15.92 -0.39 16.74
N VAL A 161 14.86 -1.20 16.88
CA VAL A 161 14.99 -2.63 17.22
C VAL A 161 15.13 -3.53 16.00
N LEU A 162 14.42 -3.22 14.90
CA LEU A 162 14.34 -4.12 13.75
C LEU A 162 15.32 -3.78 12.64
N CYS A 163 15.78 -2.52 12.56
CA CYS A 163 16.65 -2.10 11.47
C CYS A 163 18.12 -2.23 11.84
N GLU A 164 18.90 -2.88 10.97
CA GLU A 164 20.34 -2.96 11.14
C GLU A 164 20.99 -1.58 10.96
N PRO A 165 22.04 -1.23 11.75
CA PRO A 165 22.71 0.07 11.70
C PRO A 165 23.68 0.17 10.50
N THR A 166 23.19 -0.06 9.30
CA THR A 166 23.92 0.18 8.05
C THR A 166 24.15 1.68 7.85
N PRO A 167 25.08 2.10 6.98
CA PRO A 167 25.28 3.52 6.66
C PRO A 167 23.98 4.20 6.16
N GLU A 168 23.12 3.47 5.44
CA GLU A 168 21.86 3.95 4.92
C GLU A 168 20.78 4.11 6.01
N ASN A 169 20.73 3.18 6.95
CA ASN A 169 19.70 3.13 8.00
C ASN A 169 20.07 4.00 9.22
N LYS A 170 21.37 4.16 9.47
CA LYS A 170 21.87 4.88 10.64
C LYS A 170 21.25 6.26 10.85
N PRO A 171 21.06 7.11 9.82
CA PRO A 171 20.43 8.42 9.99
C PRO A 171 18.99 8.35 10.54
N PHE A 172 18.23 7.31 10.19
CA PHE A 172 16.87 7.10 10.70
C PHE A 172 16.91 6.60 12.15
N ILE A 173 17.81 5.67 12.45
CA ILE A 173 17.99 5.12 13.82
C ILE A 173 18.44 6.23 14.79
N ASP A 174 19.39 7.06 14.41
CA ASP A 174 19.88 8.17 15.23
C ASP A 174 18.75 9.19 15.50
N LYS A 175 17.98 9.55 14.48
CA LYS A 175 16.81 10.43 14.62
C LYS A 175 15.73 9.82 15.50
N ALA A 176 15.44 8.53 15.31
CA ALA A 176 14.43 7.82 16.12
C ALA A 176 14.82 7.84 17.61
N ASN A 177 16.07 7.51 17.93
CA ASN A 177 16.59 7.59 19.30
C ASN A 177 16.47 9.00 19.87
N ALA A 178 16.86 10.04 19.13
CA ALA A 178 16.77 11.41 19.60
C ALA A 178 15.32 11.83 19.92
N ILE A 179 14.35 11.44 19.07
CA ILE A 179 12.94 11.72 19.31
C ILE A 179 12.44 10.97 20.54
N LEU A 180 12.80 9.68 20.70
CA LEU A 180 12.42 8.87 21.86
C LEU A 180 12.94 9.48 23.17
N GLU A 181 14.17 9.97 23.20
CA GLU A 181 14.72 10.66 24.37
C GLU A 181 13.98 11.97 24.70
N LEU A 182 13.62 12.75 23.69
CA LEU A 182 12.78 13.95 23.88
C LEU A 182 11.38 13.62 24.41
N MET A 183 10.84 12.47 24.02
CA MET A 183 9.52 12.02 24.49
C MET A 183 9.57 11.56 25.95
N LYS A 184 10.67 10.97 26.44
CA LYS A 184 10.82 10.56 27.86
C LYS A 184 10.95 11.74 28.83
N GLY A 185 11.48 12.86 28.36
CA GLY A 185 11.73 14.05 29.20
C GLY A 185 10.52 14.94 29.47
N LYS A 186 9.33 14.55 29.00
CA LYS A 186 8.06 15.23 29.23
C LYS A 186 7.07 14.27 29.91
#